data_f03456931e221d5e91c60b03b0cb7b31
#
_entry.id   f03456931e221d5e91c60b03b0cb7b31
#
_cell.length_a   1.000
_cell.length_b   1.000
_cell.length_c   1.000
_cell.angle_alpha   90.00
_cell.angle_beta   90.00
_cell.angle_gamma   90.00
#
_symmetry.space_group_name_H-M   'P 1'
#
loop_
_entity.id
_entity.type
_entity.pdbx_description
1 polymer ?
#
loop_
_entity_poly.entity_id
_entity_poly.type
_entity_poly.pdbx_seq_one_letter_code
_entity_poly.pdbx_strand_id
1 'polypeptide(L)'
;MKIERLHHIAIICSDYEISKKFYIGILGFKVEREIYREERQSYKLDLSLNGSYIIELFSFPNPPKRPSRPESTGLRHISFGVTSIESSIEFLESNQVSVEPVRIDEFTGKKFAFFSDPDNLPIEIYEL
;
A
#
# COMPACT_ATOMS: atom_id res chain seq x y z
N MET A 1 24.83 8.06 12.91
CA MET A 1 24.15 6.88 12.28
C MET A 1 24.11 7.13 10.79
N LYS A 2 24.45 6.14 9.97
CA LYS A 2 24.37 6.21 8.50
C LYS A 2 23.22 5.32 8.03
N ILE A 3 22.19 5.91 7.40
CA ILE A 3 21.09 5.16 6.79
C ILE A 3 21.52 4.79 5.37
N GLU A 4 21.45 3.52 5.01
CA GLU A 4 21.85 3.03 3.68
C GLU A 4 20.67 3.03 2.68
N ARG A 5 19.46 2.66 3.12
CA ARG A 5 18.24 2.60 2.28
C ARG A 5 16.99 2.45 3.12
N LEU A 6 15.84 2.70 2.50
CA LEU A 6 14.57 2.22 3.03
C LEU A 6 14.57 0.68 2.94
N HIS A 7 14.31 -0.01 4.05
CA HIS A 7 14.26 -1.47 4.07
C HIS A 7 12.84 -1.99 3.82
N HIS A 8 11.88 -1.54 4.62
CA HIS A 8 10.45 -1.86 4.48
C HIS A 8 9.56 -0.84 5.19
N ILE A 9 8.28 -0.91 4.88
CA ILE A 9 7.20 -0.20 5.57
C ILE A 9 6.31 -1.25 6.22
N ALA A 10 6.02 -1.11 7.51
CA ALA A 10 5.10 -2.00 8.22
C ALA A 10 3.68 -1.42 8.20
N ILE A 11 2.70 -2.25 7.81
CA ILE A 11 1.30 -1.89 7.70
C ILE A 11 0.49 -2.85 8.57
N ILE A 12 -0.41 -2.32 9.39
CA ILE A 12 -1.38 -3.11 10.16
C ILE A 12 -2.70 -3.10 9.40
N CYS A 13 -3.25 -4.30 9.15
CA CYS A 13 -4.56 -4.46 8.52
C CYS A 13 -5.62 -4.92 9.53
N SER A 14 -6.87 -4.55 9.29
CA SER A 14 -8.01 -4.98 10.09
C SER A 14 -8.51 -6.37 9.71
N ASP A 15 -8.48 -6.70 8.41
CA ASP A 15 -8.81 -8.03 7.86
C ASP A 15 -7.62 -8.54 7.05
N TYR A 16 -7.00 -9.59 7.57
CA TYR A 16 -5.78 -10.14 6.97
C TYR A 16 -5.99 -10.69 5.56
N GLU A 17 -7.05 -11.48 5.35
CA GLU A 17 -7.29 -12.12 4.06
C GLU A 17 -7.67 -11.09 2.98
N ILE A 18 -8.46 -10.09 3.32
CA ILE A 18 -8.83 -9.00 2.42
C ILE A 18 -7.57 -8.21 2.02
N SER A 19 -6.76 -7.81 2.97
CA SER A 19 -5.56 -7.02 2.70
C SER A 19 -4.49 -7.83 1.98
N LYS A 20 -4.28 -9.10 2.35
CA LYS A 20 -3.39 -10.01 1.61
C LYS A 20 -3.80 -10.13 0.15
N LYS A 21 -5.10 -10.34 -0.13
CA LYS A 21 -5.62 -10.41 -1.49
C LYS A 21 -5.42 -9.10 -2.26
N PHE A 22 -5.59 -7.97 -1.60
CA PHE A 22 -5.38 -6.66 -2.21
C PHE A 22 -3.92 -6.44 -2.62
N TYR A 23 -2.97 -6.60 -1.70
CA TYR A 23 -1.55 -6.37 -1.97
C TYR A 23 -0.96 -7.36 -2.98
N ILE A 24 -1.35 -8.63 -2.92
CA ILE A 24 -0.86 -9.66 -3.85
C ILE A 24 -1.64 -9.64 -5.16
N GLY A 25 -2.97 -9.70 -5.11
CA GLY A 25 -3.82 -9.90 -6.29
C GLY A 25 -4.02 -8.64 -7.13
N ILE A 26 -4.08 -7.46 -6.48
CA ILE A 26 -4.29 -6.19 -7.18
C ILE A 26 -2.97 -5.46 -7.38
N LEU A 27 -2.17 -5.25 -6.33
CA LEU A 27 -0.92 -4.49 -6.45
C LEU A 27 0.26 -5.31 -6.97
N GLY A 28 0.12 -6.63 -7.09
CA GLY A 28 1.12 -7.50 -7.70
C GLY A 28 2.34 -7.81 -6.83
N PHE A 29 2.24 -7.61 -5.52
CA PHE A 29 3.30 -8.00 -4.60
C PHE A 29 3.46 -9.52 -4.55
N LYS A 30 4.68 -9.98 -4.29
CA LYS A 30 5.02 -11.39 -4.11
C LYS A 30 5.29 -11.70 -2.64
N VAL A 31 4.86 -12.87 -2.20
CA VAL A 31 5.13 -13.36 -0.84
C VAL A 31 6.57 -13.82 -0.74
N GLU A 32 7.32 -13.21 0.18
CA GLU A 32 8.65 -13.67 0.57
C GLU A 32 8.56 -14.63 1.76
N ARG A 33 7.69 -14.31 2.71
CA ARG A 33 7.50 -15.09 3.93
C ARG A 33 6.14 -14.81 4.54
N GLU A 34 5.49 -15.83 5.07
CA GLU A 34 4.25 -15.74 5.83
C GLU A 34 4.39 -16.53 7.13
N ILE A 35 4.12 -15.88 8.26
CA ILE A 35 4.23 -16.48 9.59
C ILE A 35 3.01 -16.10 10.41
N TYR A 36 2.37 -17.08 11.06
CA TYR A 36 1.43 -16.83 12.15
C TYR A 36 2.16 -16.83 13.49
N ARG A 37 2.02 -15.77 14.26
CA ARG A 37 2.63 -15.61 15.58
C ARG A 37 1.58 -15.82 16.66
N GLU A 38 1.53 -17.01 17.22
CA GLU A 38 0.46 -17.46 18.13
C GLU A 38 0.36 -16.60 19.40
N GLU A 39 1.49 -16.27 20.01
CA GLU A 39 1.54 -15.43 21.21
C GLU A 39 0.92 -14.03 21.02
N ARG A 40 0.89 -13.53 19.79
CA ARG A 40 0.34 -12.22 19.43
C ARG A 40 -0.98 -12.33 18.68
N GLN A 41 -1.42 -13.55 18.36
CA GLN A 41 -2.56 -13.79 17.48
C GLN A 41 -2.48 -12.95 16.20
N SER A 42 -1.34 -12.98 15.55
CA SER A 42 -0.96 -12.05 14.51
C SER A 42 -0.24 -12.73 13.36
N TYR A 43 -0.72 -12.53 12.13
CA TYR A 43 0.05 -12.81 10.93
C TYR A 43 1.11 -11.74 10.70
N LYS A 44 2.25 -12.16 10.18
CA LYS A 44 3.28 -11.31 9.59
C LYS A 44 3.53 -11.81 8.18
N LEU A 45 3.33 -10.95 7.19
CA LEU A 45 3.50 -11.25 5.78
C LEU A 45 4.52 -10.29 5.17
N ASP A 46 5.66 -10.85 4.76
CA ASP A 46 6.72 -10.12 4.09
C ASP A 46 6.45 -10.13 2.58
N LEU A 47 6.36 -8.96 1.99
CA LEU A 47 5.99 -8.74 0.60
C LEU A 47 7.08 -8.00 -0.18
N SER A 48 7.39 -8.49 -1.38
CA SER A 48 8.33 -7.86 -2.30
C SER A 48 7.65 -7.36 -3.58
N LEU A 49 8.25 -6.33 -4.16
CA LEU A 49 7.90 -5.80 -5.47
C LEU A 49 9.17 -5.69 -6.31
N ASN A 50 9.14 -6.27 -7.52
CA ASN A 50 10.30 -6.30 -8.43
C ASN A 50 11.60 -6.81 -7.75
N GLY A 51 11.48 -7.84 -6.91
CA GLY A 51 12.60 -8.45 -6.22
C GLY A 51 13.11 -7.68 -5.00
N SER A 52 12.48 -6.57 -4.64
CA SER A 52 12.81 -5.78 -3.44
C SER A 52 11.78 -5.99 -2.35
N TYR A 53 12.22 -6.32 -1.15
CA TYR A 53 11.36 -6.39 0.03
C TYR A 53 10.89 -4.98 0.41
N ILE A 54 9.57 -4.75 0.43
CA ILE A 54 8.98 -3.40 0.57
C ILE A 54 8.01 -3.30 1.74
N ILE A 55 7.14 -4.29 1.94
CA ILE A 55 6.06 -4.22 2.92
C ILE A 55 6.11 -5.40 3.88
N GLU A 56 5.91 -5.11 5.17
CA GLU A 56 5.48 -6.06 6.18
C GLU A 56 4.01 -5.82 6.49
N LEU A 57 3.15 -6.76 6.12
CA LEU A 57 1.73 -6.69 6.46
C LEU A 57 1.48 -7.47 7.75
N PHE A 58 0.90 -6.80 8.73
CA PHE A 58 0.54 -7.38 10.02
C PHE A 58 -0.96 -7.40 10.24
N SER A 59 -1.45 -8.47 10.84
CA SER A 59 -2.74 -8.45 11.53
C SER A 59 -2.54 -8.41 13.03
N PHE A 60 -3.47 -7.79 13.73
CA PHE A 60 -3.58 -7.84 15.19
C PHE A 60 -5.05 -7.95 15.58
N PRO A 61 -5.38 -8.52 16.78
CA PRO A 61 -6.75 -8.53 17.27
C PRO A 61 -7.30 -7.10 17.44
N ASN A 62 -8.41 -6.80 16.76
CA ASN A 62 -9.16 -5.55 16.90
C ASN A 62 -8.31 -4.26 16.84
N PRO A 63 -7.51 -4.04 15.80
CA PRO A 63 -6.75 -2.81 15.70
C PRO A 63 -7.70 -1.62 15.54
N PRO A 64 -7.40 -0.45 16.16
CA PRO A 64 -8.17 0.76 15.93
C PRO A 64 -8.08 1.18 14.46
N LYS A 65 -9.15 1.83 13.96
CA LYS A 65 -9.18 2.35 12.59
C LYS A 65 -8.12 3.41 12.38
N ARG A 66 -7.54 3.43 11.18
CA ARG A 66 -6.60 4.46 10.76
C ARG A 66 -7.31 5.84 10.69
N PRO A 67 -6.77 6.90 11.31
CA PRO A 67 -7.25 8.26 11.14
C PRO A 67 -6.65 8.88 9.87
N SER A 68 -7.24 8.62 8.71
CA SER A 68 -6.73 9.16 7.45
C SER A 68 -7.28 10.54 7.12
N ARG A 69 -8.46 10.89 7.66
CA ARG A 69 -9.09 12.18 7.42
C ARG A 69 -9.84 12.68 8.67
N PRO A 70 -9.56 13.92 9.16
CA PRO A 70 -8.47 14.79 8.66
C PRO A 70 -7.10 14.12 8.84
N GLU A 71 -6.10 14.61 8.11
CA GLU A 71 -4.74 14.05 8.13
C GLU A 71 -4.15 14.14 9.54
N SER A 72 -3.58 13.02 9.99
CA SER A 72 -2.88 12.91 11.27
C SER A 72 -1.36 12.85 11.06
N THR A 73 -0.62 13.13 12.11
CA THR A 73 0.84 12.91 12.13
C THR A 73 1.18 11.44 11.84
N GLY A 74 2.29 11.21 11.16
CA GLY A 74 2.79 9.89 10.78
C GLY A 74 2.79 9.67 9.27
N LEU A 75 2.76 8.43 8.84
CA LEU A 75 2.74 8.08 7.43
C LEU A 75 1.44 8.54 6.77
N ARG A 76 1.55 9.50 5.85
CA ARG A 76 0.39 10.03 5.13
C ARG A 76 -0.09 9.08 4.02
N HIS A 77 0.81 8.67 3.15
CA HIS A 77 0.55 7.76 2.03
C HIS A 77 1.81 7.01 1.59
N ILE A 78 1.63 6.02 0.74
CA ILE A 78 2.70 5.36 0.01
C ILE A 78 2.51 5.71 -1.47
N SER A 79 3.59 6.09 -2.17
CA SER A 79 3.58 6.38 -3.60
C SER A 79 4.32 5.31 -4.39
N PHE A 80 3.69 4.82 -5.46
CA PHE A 80 4.28 3.87 -6.39
C PHE A 80 4.40 4.50 -7.78
N GLY A 81 5.59 4.38 -8.38
CA GLY A 81 5.83 4.83 -9.75
C GLY A 81 5.19 3.89 -10.77
N VAL A 82 4.48 4.47 -11.76
CA VAL A 82 3.85 3.73 -12.86
C VAL A 82 4.24 4.35 -14.22
N THR A 83 4.23 3.55 -15.28
CA THR A 83 4.55 4.03 -16.64
C THR A 83 3.39 4.73 -17.32
N SER A 84 2.14 4.43 -16.94
CA SER A 84 0.92 5.04 -17.47
C SER A 84 -0.13 5.14 -16.38
N ILE A 85 -0.55 6.34 -16.09
CA ILE A 85 -1.64 6.62 -15.14
C ILE A 85 -2.96 6.05 -15.66
N GLU A 86 -3.26 6.25 -16.94
CA GLU A 86 -4.52 5.82 -17.54
C GLU A 86 -4.70 4.31 -17.46
N SER A 87 -3.68 3.56 -17.87
CA SER A 87 -3.74 2.09 -17.80
C SER A 87 -3.81 1.56 -16.37
N SER A 88 -3.15 2.25 -15.44
CA SER A 88 -3.19 1.90 -14.02
C SER A 88 -4.56 2.12 -13.41
N ILE A 89 -5.23 3.24 -13.76
CA ILE A 89 -6.59 3.54 -13.30
C ILE A 89 -7.58 2.51 -13.88
N GLU A 90 -7.52 2.24 -15.19
CA GLU A 90 -8.38 1.25 -15.84
C GLU A 90 -8.25 -0.13 -15.17
N PHE A 91 -7.02 -0.54 -14.86
CA PHE A 91 -6.77 -1.78 -14.14
C PHE A 91 -7.37 -1.78 -12.73
N LEU A 92 -7.15 -0.71 -11.95
CA LEU A 92 -7.68 -0.60 -10.59
C LEU A 92 -9.21 -0.62 -10.57
N GLU A 93 -9.85 0.16 -11.45
CA GLU A 93 -11.29 0.24 -11.56
C GLU A 93 -11.92 -1.08 -12.03
N SER A 94 -11.27 -1.81 -12.95
CA SER A 94 -11.70 -3.15 -13.37
C SER A 94 -11.64 -4.17 -12.22
N ASN A 95 -10.81 -3.93 -11.21
CA ASN A 95 -10.73 -4.68 -9.96
C ASN A 95 -11.55 -4.06 -8.82
N GLN A 96 -12.49 -3.17 -9.13
CA GLN A 96 -13.41 -2.54 -8.17
C GLN A 96 -12.71 -1.65 -7.13
N VAL A 97 -11.55 -1.12 -7.45
CA VAL A 97 -10.84 -0.12 -6.65
C VAL A 97 -11.18 1.26 -7.19
N SER A 98 -11.85 2.08 -6.39
CA SER A 98 -12.13 3.47 -6.75
C SER A 98 -10.87 4.32 -6.73
N VAL A 99 -10.66 5.10 -7.79
CA VAL A 99 -9.52 6.00 -7.92
C VAL A 99 -10.01 7.45 -7.92
N GLU A 100 -9.31 8.34 -7.21
CA GLU A 100 -9.58 9.77 -7.24
C GLU A 100 -9.24 10.35 -8.62
N PRO A 101 -9.80 11.52 -8.97
CA PRO A 101 -9.46 12.19 -10.23
C PRO A 101 -7.97 12.43 -10.39
N VAL A 102 -7.47 12.27 -11.62
CA VAL A 102 -6.08 12.54 -11.96
C VAL A 102 -5.74 14.00 -11.68
N ARG A 103 -4.58 14.20 -11.08
CA ARG A 103 -3.98 15.52 -10.83
C ARG A 103 -2.63 15.61 -11.53
N ILE A 104 -2.15 16.83 -11.71
CA ILE A 104 -0.84 17.11 -12.26
C ILE A 104 -0.01 17.75 -11.15
N ASP A 105 1.17 17.21 -10.91
CA ASP A 105 2.17 17.80 -10.05
C ASP A 105 2.71 19.08 -10.72
N GLU A 106 2.46 20.22 -10.12
CA GLU A 106 2.84 21.53 -10.67
C GLU A 106 4.36 21.75 -10.76
N PHE A 107 5.15 20.98 -10.02
CA PHE A 107 6.62 21.08 -10.03
C PHE A 107 7.27 20.19 -11.09
N THR A 108 6.67 19.02 -11.37
CA THR A 108 7.25 18.04 -12.30
C THR A 108 6.48 17.92 -13.61
N GLY A 109 5.22 18.38 -13.64
CA GLY A 109 4.31 18.19 -14.78
C GLY A 109 3.79 16.76 -14.92
N LYS A 110 4.13 15.87 -14.00
CA LYS A 110 3.73 14.47 -14.01
C LYS A 110 2.32 14.28 -13.48
N LYS A 111 1.64 13.29 -14.00
CA LYS A 111 0.31 12.89 -13.53
C LYS A 111 0.42 12.02 -12.28
N PHE A 112 -0.55 12.15 -11.41
CA PHE A 112 -0.71 11.27 -10.26
C PHE A 112 -2.18 11.10 -9.90
N ALA A 113 -2.51 10.03 -9.20
CA ALA A 113 -3.83 9.78 -8.68
C ALA A 113 -3.75 9.02 -7.34
N PHE A 114 -4.80 9.12 -6.54
CA PHE A 114 -4.90 8.43 -5.26
C PHE A 114 -6.01 7.38 -5.28
N PHE A 115 -5.77 6.30 -4.57
CA PHE A 115 -6.75 5.32 -4.15
C PHE A 115 -6.44 4.89 -2.72
N SER A 116 -7.17 3.96 -2.15
CA SER A 116 -6.91 3.50 -0.78
C SER A 116 -6.78 1.98 -0.73
N ASP A 117 -5.99 1.50 0.23
CA ASP A 117 -6.03 0.10 0.62
C ASP A 117 -7.35 -0.23 1.38
N PRO A 118 -7.62 -1.50 1.72
CA PRO A 118 -8.84 -1.89 2.43
C PRO A 118 -9.07 -1.18 3.78
N ASP A 119 -8.01 -0.68 4.41
CA ASP A 119 -8.05 0.03 5.69
C ASP A 119 -7.92 1.56 5.57
N ASN A 120 -8.16 2.09 4.36
CA ASN A 120 -8.09 3.52 4.06
C ASN A 120 -6.67 4.13 4.19
N LEU A 121 -5.60 3.33 4.06
CA LEU A 121 -4.28 3.89 3.83
C LEU A 121 -4.25 4.48 2.42
N PRO A 122 -4.04 5.80 2.26
CA PRO A 122 -3.92 6.38 0.93
C PRO A 122 -2.71 5.83 0.19
N ILE A 123 -2.92 5.45 -1.07
CA ILE A 123 -1.87 5.01 -1.98
C ILE A 123 -1.90 5.92 -3.20
N GLU A 124 -0.76 6.41 -3.57
CA GLU A 124 -0.56 7.23 -4.76
C GLU A 124 0.05 6.39 -5.87
N ILE A 125 -0.45 6.56 -7.09
CA ILE A 125 0.26 6.18 -8.32
C ILE A 125 0.80 7.46 -8.96
N TYR A 126 2.08 7.47 -9.28
CA TYR A 126 2.80 8.61 -9.83
C TYR A 126 3.46 8.22 -11.16
N GLU A 127 3.23 8.99 -12.21
CA GLU A 127 3.79 8.71 -13.54
C GLU A 127 5.29 9.00 -13.60
N LEU A 128 6.09 8.02 -14.09
CA LEU A 128 7.55 8.11 -14.15
C LEU A 128 8.06 8.84 -15.39
#